data_864600454202b07cb39aea82f8c37600
#
_entry.id   864600454202b07cb39aea82f8c37600
#
_cell.length_a   1.000
_cell.length_b   1.000
_cell.length_c   1.000
_cell.angle_alpha   90.00
_cell.angle_beta   90.00
_cell.angle_gamma   90.00
#
_symmetry.space_group_name_H-M   'P 1'
#
loop_
_entity.id
_entity.type
_entity.pdbx_description
1 polymer ?
#
loop_
_entity_poly.entity_id
_entity_poly.type
_entity_poly.pdbx_seq_one_letter_code
_entity_poly.pdbx_strand_id
1 'polypeptide(L)'
;MHTSPTASLGQDASGGLNVYVREVCTAFSDRGIATDIFTRKQSIDDPNVESLAPLSRVIYLPAGDGLDKYSLLGEAPSFSSRVMQFAASENITYDLLYSHYWLSGEVACLLRPRLAAGWAHTAHTLGLVKNRTLAAGARPEPQVRIRIEGEVARQADMLIGSTADEAHELIDGYGADPERVFVVPPGVDLSTFQPIDRADARRKIGYGTGRLLLFVGRLERLKGVEIALRALALLRDRQHDDVRLLILGEDSHEGDENEKDRLKAIAAELGVRDRVDFVGSVAHHELPYFYSAADVCVMPSYSESFGLVALEAQACGCPVVASGVSGLRSVVRDEVSGYLIDEHDPAAYAERIGRVLEDRELAQQMGRRASLLAQRFLWARTADRLEELFEVVVEKNQAFVQAGARQE
;
A
#
# COMPACT_ATOMS: atom_id res chain seq x y z
N MET A 1 4.39 -14.11 -3.29
CA MET A 1 3.53 -15.06 -4.02
C MET A 1 2.36 -14.37 -4.75
N HIS A 2 1.86 -13.21 -4.34
CA HIS A 2 0.65 -12.59 -4.91
C HIS A 2 0.91 -11.80 -6.20
N THR A 3 1.74 -10.76 -6.16
CA THR A 3 2.09 -9.89 -7.30
C THR A 3 3.59 -9.59 -7.34
N SER A 4 4.13 -9.27 -8.53
CA SER A 4 5.54 -8.90 -8.68
C SER A 4 5.81 -7.48 -8.19
N PRO A 5 6.94 -7.20 -7.51
CA PRO A 5 7.35 -5.85 -7.15
C PRO A 5 7.68 -4.96 -8.36
N THR A 6 7.95 -5.56 -9.52
CA THR A 6 8.22 -4.86 -10.79
C THR A 6 6.96 -4.62 -11.62
N ALA A 7 5.79 -5.16 -11.20
CA ALA A 7 4.54 -4.94 -11.90
C ALA A 7 4.17 -3.44 -11.92
N SER A 8 3.65 -2.97 -13.05
CA SER A 8 3.17 -1.60 -13.22
C SER A 8 2.03 -1.30 -12.24
N LEU A 9 2.11 -0.18 -11.52
CA LEU A 9 1.08 0.21 -10.56
C LEU A 9 -0.27 0.44 -11.27
N GLY A 10 -1.34 -0.03 -10.63
CA GLY A 10 -2.69 0.06 -11.17
C GLY A 10 -3.04 -1.04 -12.17
N GLN A 11 -2.14 -1.97 -12.49
CA GLN A 11 -2.41 -3.19 -13.24
C GLN A 11 -2.38 -4.39 -12.30
N ASP A 12 -3.18 -5.43 -12.58
CA ASP A 12 -3.13 -6.77 -11.98
C ASP A 12 -2.95 -6.82 -10.44
N ALA A 13 -3.76 -6.11 -9.68
CA ALA A 13 -3.70 -6.07 -8.22
C ALA A 13 -2.39 -5.45 -7.65
N SER A 14 -1.56 -4.81 -8.46
CA SER A 14 -0.39 -4.08 -7.99
C SER A 14 -0.78 -2.83 -7.20
N GLY A 15 -0.06 -2.52 -6.13
CA GLY A 15 -0.38 -1.42 -5.24
C GLY A 15 0.73 -1.13 -4.24
N GLY A 16 0.36 -0.59 -3.09
CA GLY A 16 1.30 -0.19 -2.04
C GLY A 16 2.26 -1.27 -1.58
N LEU A 17 1.84 -2.56 -1.58
CA LEU A 17 2.71 -3.69 -1.26
C LEU A 17 3.89 -3.79 -2.25
N ASN A 18 3.63 -3.64 -3.55
CA ASN A 18 4.66 -3.72 -4.59
C ASN A 18 5.67 -2.58 -4.44
N VAL A 19 5.17 -1.36 -4.17
CA VAL A 19 6.04 -0.21 -3.87
C VAL A 19 6.90 -0.50 -2.64
N TYR A 20 6.29 -0.97 -1.55
CA TYR A 20 7.00 -1.29 -0.32
C TYR A 20 8.15 -2.28 -0.54
N VAL A 21 7.87 -3.43 -1.18
CA VAL A 21 8.89 -4.45 -1.42
C VAL A 21 10.00 -3.93 -2.31
N ARG A 22 9.66 -3.22 -3.40
CA ARG A 22 10.64 -2.63 -4.31
C ARG A 22 11.57 -1.66 -3.59
N GLU A 23 10.99 -0.70 -2.88
CA GLU A 23 11.76 0.37 -2.23
C GLU A 23 12.62 -0.16 -1.08
N VAL A 24 12.10 -1.07 -0.26
CA VAL A 24 12.86 -1.71 0.83
C VAL A 24 14.02 -2.53 0.29
N CYS A 25 13.80 -3.37 -0.75
CA CYS A 25 14.87 -4.17 -1.33
C CYS A 25 15.92 -3.32 -2.05
N THR A 26 15.52 -2.21 -2.68
CA THR A 26 16.46 -1.23 -3.25
C THR A 26 17.30 -0.60 -2.14
N ALA A 27 16.67 -0.16 -1.06
CA ALA A 27 17.38 0.43 0.07
C ALA A 27 18.30 -0.57 0.81
N PHE A 28 17.96 -1.85 0.84
CA PHE A 28 18.84 -2.92 1.34
C PHE A 28 20.04 -3.14 0.42
N SER A 29 19.83 -3.13 -0.90
CA SER A 29 20.92 -3.24 -1.87
C SER A 29 21.95 -2.11 -1.69
N ASP A 30 21.51 -0.87 -1.41
CA ASP A 30 22.39 0.28 -1.13
C ASP A 30 23.22 0.10 0.17
N ARG A 31 22.77 -0.79 1.06
CA ARG A 31 23.45 -1.15 2.33
C ARG A 31 24.30 -2.41 2.22
N GLY A 32 24.42 -2.99 1.04
CA GLY A 32 25.19 -4.22 0.82
C GLY A 32 24.44 -5.50 1.22
N ILE A 33 23.12 -5.43 1.48
CA ILE A 33 22.29 -6.58 1.83
C ILE A 33 21.70 -7.18 0.56
N ALA A 34 22.05 -8.44 0.27
CA ALA A 34 21.52 -9.17 -0.88
C ALA A 34 20.11 -9.67 -0.59
N THR A 35 19.22 -9.54 -1.59
CA THR A 35 17.82 -9.97 -1.46
C THR A 35 17.34 -10.76 -2.68
N ASP A 36 16.72 -11.91 -2.43
CA ASP A 36 16.00 -12.71 -3.41
C ASP A 36 14.49 -12.59 -3.16
N ILE A 37 13.78 -12.00 -4.12
CA ILE A 37 12.35 -11.75 -4.02
C ILE A 37 11.59 -12.83 -4.81
N PHE A 38 11.00 -13.78 -4.11
CA PHE A 38 10.22 -14.84 -4.75
C PHE A 38 8.79 -14.41 -5.04
N THR A 39 8.41 -14.43 -6.31
CA THR A 39 7.05 -14.14 -6.77
C THR A 39 6.57 -15.18 -7.77
N ARG A 40 5.24 -15.22 -8.02
CA ARG A 40 4.72 -16.10 -9.06
C ARG A 40 4.88 -15.49 -10.45
N LYS A 41 5.05 -16.34 -11.45
CA LYS A 41 4.83 -15.95 -12.85
C LYS A 41 3.35 -15.63 -13.06
N GLN A 42 3.07 -14.55 -13.74
CA GLN A 42 1.72 -14.15 -14.16
C GLN A 42 1.52 -14.43 -15.65
N SER A 43 2.62 -14.48 -16.41
CA SER A 43 2.66 -14.83 -17.84
C SER A 43 3.75 -15.85 -18.12
N ILE A 44 3.59 -16.61 -19.20
CA ILE A 44 4.64 -17.49 -19.72
C ILE A 44 5.88 -16.71 -20.18
N ASP A 45 5.68 -15.44 -20.57
CA ASP A 45 6.72 -14.53 -21.04
C ASP A 45 7.50 -13.89 -19.89
N ASP A 46 7.03 -14.01 -18.64
CA ASP A 46 7.76 -13.50 -17.48
C ASP A 46 9.15 -14.15 -17.42
N PRO A 47 10.22 -13.37 -17.15
CA PRO A 47 11.56 -13.92 -17.00
C PRO A 47 11.62 -14.92 -15.83
N ASN A 48 12.63 -15.77 -15.77
CA ASN A 48 12.85 -16.60 -14.58
C ASN A 48 13.47 -15.78 -13.45
N VAL A 49 14.35 -14.85 -13.80
CA VAL A 49 15.04 -13.94 -12.87
C VAL A 49 15.16 -12.58 -13.52
N GLU A 50 14.87 -11.54 -12.76
CA GLU A 50 14.99 -10.14 -13.15
C GLU A 50 15.80 -9.37 -12.09
N SER A 51 16.71 -8.49 -12.49
CA SER A 51 17.44 -7.63 -11.56
C SER A 51 16.58 -6.43 -11.16
N LEU A 52 16.41 -6.22 -9.87
CA LEU A 52 15.70 -5.06 -9.31
C LEU A 52 16.69 -3.94 -8.91
N ALA A 53 17.80 -4.32 -8.29
CA ALA A 53 18.90 -3.46 -7.86
C ALA A 53 20.22 -4.27 -7.89
N PRO A 54 21.39 -3.67 -7.70
CA PRO A 54 22.68 -4.38 -7.82
C PRO A 54 22.79 -5.66 -6.99
N LEU A 55 22.18 -5.70 -5.79
CA LEU A 55 22.15 -6.87 -4.90
C LEU A 55 20.74 -7.44 -4.70
N SER A 56 19.76 -7.01 -5.48
CA SER A 56 18.38 -7.45 -5.35
C SER A 56 17.85 -8.00 -6.67
N ARG A 57 17.27 -9.20 -6.64
CA ARG A 57 16.69 -9.84 -7.82
C ARG A 57 15.31 -10.42 -7.53
N VAL A 58 14.47 -10.45 -8.55
CA VAL A 58 13.13 -11.04 -8.51
C VAL A 58 13.20 -12.41 -9.19
N ILE A 59 12.77 -13.45 -8.49
CA ILE A 59 12.71 -14.83 -8.95
C ILE A 59 11.25 -15.17 -9.21
N TYR A 60 10.92 -15.45 -10.46
CA TYR A 60 9.59 -15.79 -10.91
C TYR A 60 9.41 -17.29 -10.93
N LEU A 61 8.55 -17.80 -10.05
CA LEU A 61 8.26 -19.23 -9.93
C LEU A 61 6.88 -19.56 -10.51
N PRO A 62 6.71 -20.65 -11.27
CA PRO A 62 5.40 -21.08 -11.73
C PRO A 62 4.48 -21.36 -10.53
N ALA A 63 3.30 -20.75 -10.49
CA ALA A 63 2.27 -21.03 -9.50
C ALA A 63 0.92 -20.48 -9.96
N GLY A 64 -0.04 -21.36 -10.25
CA GLY A 64 -1.45 -21.04 -10.39
C GLY A 64 -1.78 -19.97 -11.42
N ASP A 65 -1.52 -20.23 -12.70
CA ASP A 65 -1.84 -19.31 -13.79
C ASP A 65 -3.34 -18.98 -13.80
N GLY A 66 -3.66 -17.67 -13.84
CA GLY A 66 -5.05 -17.19 -13.88
C GLY A 66 -5.85 -17.38 -12.59
N LEU A 67 -5.26 -17.89 -11.50
CA LEU A 67 -5.96 -18.08 -10.23
C LEU A 67 -6.11 -16.77 -9.46
N ASP A 68 -7.30 -16.61 -8.84
CA ASP A 68 -7.54 -15.55 -7.85
C ASP A 68 -6.74 -15.81 -6.56
N LYS A 69 -6.68 -14.79 -5.69
CA LYS A 69 -5.86 -14.85 -4.45
C LYS A 69 -6.24 -15.99 -3.48
N TYR A 70 -7.49 -16.45 -3.47
CA TYR A 70 -7.91 -17.51 -2.56
C TYR A 70 -7.61 -18.89 -3.15
N SER A 71 -7.78 -19.05 -4.45
CA SER A 71 -7.40 -20.26 -5.17
C SER A 71 -5.89 -20.49 -5.17
N LEU A 72 -5.08 -19.40 -5.13
CA LEU A 72 -3.63 -19.45 -4.98
C LEU A 72 -3.15 -20.10 -3.66
N LEU A 73 -4.00 -20.17 -2.64
CA LEU A 73 -3.65 -20.84 -1.38
C LEU A 73 -3.28 -22.31 -1.62
N GLY A 74 -3.96 -22.99 -2.54
CA GLY A 74 -3.65 -24.37 -2.90
C GLY A 74 -2.25 -24.58 -3.50
N GLU A 75 -1.66 -23.52 -4.03
CA GLU A 75 -0.31 -23.54 -4.63
C GLU A 75 0.82 -23.28 -3.61
N ALA A 76 0.51 -22.92 -2.37
CA ALA A 76 1.53 -22.60 -1.36
C ALA A 76 2.54 -23.74 -1.12
N PRO A 77 2.14 -25.05 -1.05
CA PRO A 77 3.10 -26.15 -0.90
C PRO A 77 4.03 -26.32 -2.12
N SER A 78 3.49 -26.21 -3.32
CA SER A 78 4.25 -26.28 -4.58
C SER A 78 5.24 -25.12 -4.68
N PHE A 79 4.77 -23.90 -4.38
CA PHE A 79 5.59 -22.71 -4.38
C PHE A 79 6.74 -22.80 -3.36
N SER A 80 6.47 -23.24 -2.13
CA SER A 80 7.50 -23.42 -1.11
C SER A 80 8.56 -24.43 -1.53
N SER A 81 8.16 -25.53 -2.17
CA SER A 81 9.10 -26.54 -2.67
C SER A 81 10.00 -25.99 -3.78
N ARG A 82 9.48 -25.13 -4.66
CA ARG A 82 10.26 -24.46 -5.71
C ARG A 82 11.25 -23.43 -5.15
N VAL A 83 10.88 -22.70 -4.09
CA VAL A 83 11.82 -21.83 -3.36
C VAL A 83 13.01 -22.63 -2.83
N MET A 84 12.75 -23.79 -2.21
CA MET A 84 13.81 -24.67 -1.70
C MET A 84 14.68 -25.24 -2.82
N GLN A 85 14.07 -25.63 -3.96
CA GLN A 85 14.81 -26.12 -5.14
C GLN A 85 15.73 -25.03 -5.70
N PHE A 86 15.23 -23.79 -5.79
CA PHE A 86 16.04 -22.65 -6.24
C PHE A 86 17.23 -22.41 -5.31
N ALA A 87 17.00 -22.33 -4.00
CA ALA A 87 18.06 -22.15 -3.02
C ALA A 87 19.14 -23.25 -3.12
N ALA A 88 18.71 -24.50 -3.27
CA ALA A 88 19.63 -25.63 -3.44
C ALA A 88 20.40 -25.58 -4.76
N SER A 89 19.75 -25.22 -5.88
CA SER A 89 20.40 -25.15 -7.21
C SER A 89 21.43 -24.04 -7.30
N GLU A 90 21.21 -22.94 -6.59
CA GLU A 90 22.14 -21.80 -6.53
C GLU A 90 23.15 -21.91 -5.37
N ASN A 91 23.05 -22.98 -4.55
CA ASN A 91 23.85 -23.18 -3.33
C ASN A 91 23.80 -21.98 -2.37
N ILE A 92 22.59 -21.43 -2.16
CA ILE A 92 22.35 -20.28 -1.32
C ILE A 92 21.75 -20.71 0.01
N THR A 93 22.27 -20.14 1.10
CA THR A 93 21.68 -20.18 2.44
C THR A 93 21.18 -18.78 2.80
N TYR A 94 19.93 -18.68 3.21
CA TYR A 94 19.31 -17.42 3.62
C TYR A 94 19.44 -17.23 5.13
N ASP A 95 19.86 -16.06 5.58
CA ASP A 95 19.93 -15.69 7.01
C ASP A 95 18.56 -15.36 7.56
N LEU A 96 17.71 -14.74 6.72
CA LEU A 96 16.37 -14.28 7.10
C LEU A 96 15.35 -14.55 5.98
N LEU A 97 14.16 -14.98 6.39
CA LEU A 97 12.95 -15.01 5.57
C LEU A 97 12.09 -13.79 5.92
N TYR A 98 11.79 -12.91 4.95
CA TYR A 98 10.86 -11.81 5.14
C TYR A 98 9.62 -12.00 4.28
N SER A 99 8.48 -12.29 4.88
CA SER A 99 7.23 -12.56 4.17
C SER A 99 6.27 -11.36 4.20
N HIS A 100 5.58 -11.14 3.08
CA HIS A 100 4.65 -10.02 2.89
C HIS A 100 3.28 -10.52 2.50
N TYR A 101 2.24 -10.10 3.24
CA TYR A 101 0.86 -10.49 3.04
C TYR A 101 0.55 -11.95 3.42
N TRP A 102 -0.69 -12.25 3.74
CA TRP A 102 -1.10 -13.54 4.33
C TRP A 102 -0.73 -14.78 3.48
N LEU A 103 -0.81 -14.69 2.13
CA LEU A 103 -0.40 -15.79 1.24
C LEU A 103 1.09 -16.12 1.35
N SER A 104 1.92 -15.08 1.43
CA SER A 104 3.36 -15.30 1.63
C SER A 104 3.67 -15.72 3.07
N GLY A 105 2.83 -15.32 4.02
CA GLY A 105 2.87 -15.84 5.39
C GLY A 105 2.63 -17.34 5.46
N GLU A 106 1.64 -17.86 4.72
CA GLU A 106 1.40 -19.30 4.60
C GLU A 106 2.59 -20.05 4.01
N VAL A 107 3.16 -19.50 2.91
CA VAL A 107 4.39 -20.07 2.32
C VAL A 107 5.54 -20.07 3.33
N ALA A 108 5.68 -19.02 4.13
CA ALA A 108 6.72 -18.93 5.15
C ALA A 108 6.52 -19.96 6.28
N CYS A 109 5.29 -20.23 6.71
CA CYS A 109 4.99 -21.33 7.65
C CYS A 109 5.51 -22.68 7.14
N LEU A 110 5.38 -22.94 5.80
CA LEU A 110 5.87 -24.18 5.17
C LEU A 110 7.38 -24.19 4.97
N LEU A 111 8.02 -23.04 4.76
CA LEU A 111 9.46 -22.90 4.56
C LEU A 111 10.25 -22.96 5.85
N ARG A 112 9.76 -22.36 6.94
CA ARG A 112 10.48 -22.21 8.21
C ARG A 112 11.11 -23.50 8.74
N PRO A 113 10.42 -24.66 8.77
CA PRO A 113 11.02 -25.91 9.25
C PRO A 113 12.18 -26.41 8.40
N ARG A 114 12.34 -25.89 7.17
CA ARG A 114 13.32 -26.34 6.16
C ARG A 114 14.49 -25.37 5.98
N LEU A 115 14.23 -24.07 6.17
CA LEU A 115 15.23 -23.02 6.14
C LEU A 115 15.66 -22.77 7.59
N ALA A 116 16.90 -23.02 7.92
CA ALA A 116 17.43 -22.67 9.25
C ALA A 116 17.57 -21.14 9.43
N ALA A 117 16.60 -20.37 8.94
CA ALA A 117 16.59 -18.91 8.91
C ALA A 117 15.56 -18.34 9.90
N GLY A 118 15.82 -17.15 10.42
CA GLY A 118 14.85 -16.38 11.17
C GLY A 118 13.71 -15.91 10.27
N TRP A 119 12.54 -15.59 10.84
CA TRP A 119 11.37 -15.20 10.06
C TRP A 119 10.74 -13.90 10.56
N ALA A 120 10.73 -12.87 9.71
CA ALA A 120 9.97 -11.63 9.87
C ALA A 120 8.76 -11.60 8.93
N HIS A 121 7.68 -10.93 9.35
CA HIS A 121 6.46 -10.81 8.54
C HIS A 121 5.85 -9.40 8.62
N THR A 122 5.36 -8.90 7.48
CA THR A 122 4.52 -7.69 7.37
C THR A 122 3.19 -8.06 6.71
N ALA A 123 2.08 -7.78 7.40
CA ALA A 123 0.75 -8.16 6.94
C ALA A 123 0.26 -7.29 5.76
N HIS A 124 0.63 -6.03 5.70
CA HIS A 124 0.17 -4.97 4.79
C HIS A 124 -1.33 -4.68 4.85
N THR A 125 -2.16 -5.67 5.11
CA THR A 125 -3.60 -5.55 5.37
C THR A 125 -4.03 -6.73 6.24
N LEU A 126 -4.97 -6.50 7.14
CA LEU A 126 -5.51 -7.49 8.05
C LEU A 126 -6.97 -7.77 7.76
N GLY A 127 -7.34 -9.05 7.62
CA GLY A 127 -8.70 -9.47 7.29
C GLY A 127 -9.72 -9.08 8.34
N LEU A 128 -9.38 -9.17 9.65
CA LEU A 128 -10.27 -8.72 10.73
C LEU A 128 -10.58 -7.22 10.63
N VAL A 129 -9.56 -6.39 10.34
CA VAL A 129 -9.75 -4.94 10.17
C VAL A 129 -10.67 -4.65 8.99
N LYS A 130 -10.41 -5.28 7.84
CA LYS A 130 -11.28 -5.14 6.66
C LYS A 130 -12.73 -5.56 6.95
N ASN A 131 -12.94 -6.63 7.71
CA ASN A 131 -14.27 -7.11 8.04
C ASN A 131 -15.04 -6.21 9.02
N ARG A 132 -14.33 -5.46 9.87
CA ARG A 132 -14.95 -4.45 10.75
C ARG A 132 -15.32 -3.16 10.03
N THR A 133 -14.63 -2.84 8.94
CA THR A 133 -14.76 -1.57 8.19
C THR A 133 -15.35 -1.77 6.80
N LEU A 134 -16.23 -2.75 6.64
CA LEU A 134 -16.82 -3.07 5.35
C LEU A 134 -17.65 -1.90 4.79
N ALA A 135 -17.34 -1.51 3.57
CA ALA A 135 -18.20 -0.62 2.79
C ALA A 135 -19.53 -1.32 2.46
N ALA A 136 -20.60 -0.56 2.28
CA ALA A 136 -21.89 -1.10 1.91
C ALA A 136 -21.80 -1.95 0.63
N GLY A 137 -22.26 -3.21 0.71
CA GLY A 137 -22.22 -4.17 -0.40
C GLY A 137 -20.85 -4.81 -0.66
N ALA A 138 -19.82 -4.54 0.16
CA ALA A 138 -18.55 -5.25 0.08
C ALA A 138 -18.67 -6.66 0.70
N ARG A 139 -17.90 -7.62 0.16
CA ARG A 139 -17.83 -8.98 0.70
C ARG A 139 -16.80 -9.05 1.82
N PRO A 140 -17.08 -9.78 2.93
CA PRO A 140 -16.11 -9.99 3.98
C PRO A 140 -14.97 -10.91 3.52
N GLU A 141 -13.79 -10.68 4.07
CA GLU A 141 -12.66 -11.58 3.90
C GLU A 141 -12.97 -12.94 4.55
N PRO A 142 -12.65 -14.06 3.90
CA PRO A 142 -13.05 -15.40 4.36
C PRO A 142 -12.29 -15.83 5.61
N GLN A 143 -12.90 -16.71 6.40
CA GLN A 143 -12.35 -17.22 7.66
C GLN A 143 -10.99 -17.94 7.49
N VAL A 144 -10.75 -18.55 6.32
CA VAL A 144 -9.45 -19.18 6.03
C VAL A 144 -8.30 -18.18 6.09
N ARG A 145 -8.51 -16.96 5.56
CA ARG A 145 -7.52 -15.87 5.64
C ARG A 145 -7.27 -15.47 7.08
N ILE A 146 -8.33 -15.24 7.87
CA ILE A 146 -8.23 -14.84 9.30
C ILE A 146 -7.42 -15.88 10.08
N ARG A 147 -7.69 -17.17 9.84
CA ARG A 147 -6.97 -18.27 10.49
C ARG A 147 -5.48 -18.25 10.15
N ILE A 148 -5.13 -18.11 8.86
CA ILE A 148 -3.73 -18.08 8.40
C ILE A 148 -3.02 -16.87 8.99
N GLU A 149 -3.63 -15.68 8.97
CA GLU A 149 -3.05 -14.49 9.61
C GLU A 149 -2.77 -14.72 11.10
N GLY A 150 -3.67 -15.42 11.81
CA GLY A 150 -3.45 -15.82 13.20
C GLY A 150 -2.35 -16.87 13.40
N GLU A 151 -2.18 -17.80 12.46
CA GLU A 151 -1.07 -18.77 12.48
C GLU A 151 0.27 -18.08 12.25
N VAL A 152 0.34 -17.16 11.29
CA VAL A 152 1.51 -16.32 11.02
C VAL A 152 1.87 -15.48 12.25
N ALA A 153 0.87 -14.82 12.87
CA ALA A 153 1.08 -13.98 14.04
C ALA A 153 1.69 -14.76 15.24
N ARG A 154 1.34 -16.04 15.39
CA ARG A 154 1.89 -16.90 16.44
C ARG A 154 3.27 -17.46 16.11
N GLN A 155 3.58 -17.71 14.84
CA GLN A 155 4.78 -18.46 14.43
C GLN A 155 5.95 -17.58 14.01
N ALA A 156 5.71 -16.39 13.46
CA ALA A 156 6.78 -15.48 13.04
C ALA A 156 7.63 -15.05 14.24
N ASP A 157 8.95 -14.98 14.04
CA ASP A 157 9.88 -14.52 15.08
C ASP A 157 9.75 -13.02 15.29
N MET A 158 9.28 -12.30 14.26
CA MET A 158 9.04 -10.87 14.28
C MET A 158 7.88 -10.48 13.39
N LEU A 159 7.05 -9.57 13.87
CA LEU A 159 5.93 -8.97 13.15
C LEU A 159 6.16 -7.46 13.00
N ILE A 160 6.01 -6.96 11.79
CA ILE A 160 6.18 -5.55 11.47
C ILE A 160 4.81 -4.95 11.10
N GLY A 161 4.32 -4.04 11.92
CA GLY A 161 3.17 -3.18 11.61
C GLY A 161 3.63 -1.86 11.00
N SER A 162 2.88 -1.35 10.04
CA SER A 162 3.14 -0.02 9.44
C SER A 162 2.73 1.13 10.38
N THR A 163 1.84 0.85 11.32
CA THR A 163 1.29 1.82 12.29
C THR A 163 1.12 1.18 13.67
N ALA A 164 0.98 2.02 14.70
CA ALA A 164 0.69 1.55 16.05
C ALA A 164 -0.66 0.81 16.10
N ASP A 165 -1.67 1.27 15.36
CA ASP A 165 -2.97 0.60 15.32
C ASP A 165 -2.86 -0.79 14.69
N GLU A 166 -2.06 -0.94 13.61
CA GLU A 166 -1.82 -2.26 12.99
C GLU A 166 -1.09 -3.19 13.97
N ALA A 167 -0.13 -2.67 14.75
CA ALA A 167 0.55 -3.42 15.79
C ALA A 167 -0.42 -3.88 16.90
N HIS A 168 -1.32 -3.01 17.36
CA HIS A 168 -2.38 -3.38 18.31
C HIS A 168 -3.32 -4.44 17.73
N GLU A 169 -3.70 -4.34 16.47
CA GLU A 169 -4.53 -5.38 15.82
C GLU A 169 -3.84 -6.74 15.72
N LEU A 170 -2.52 -6.77 15.50
CA LEU A 170 -1.74 -8.01 15.53
C LEU A 170 -1.73 -8.63 16.95
N ILE A 171 -1.62 -7.81 17.98
CA ILE A 171 -1.60 -8.25 19.39
C ILE A 171 -3.01 -8.67 19.83
N ASP A 172 -3.97 -7.75 19.79
CA ASP A 172 -5.30 -7.93 20.39
C ASP A 172 -6.23 -8.78 19.51
N GLY A 173 -6.12 -8.62 18.18
CA GLY A 173 -6.97 -9.29 17.20
C GLY A 173 -6.49 -10.70 16.84
N TYR A 174 -5.17 -10.90 16.74
CA TYR A 174 -4.58 -12.16 16.30
C TYR A 174 -3.78 -12.89 17.37
N GLY A 175 -3.62 -12.29 18.55
CA GLY A 175 -2.94 -12.90 19.70
C GLY A 175 -1.42 -12.99 19.52
N ALA A 176 -0.82 -12.05 18.81
CA ALA A 176 0.63 -11.96 18.69
C ALA A 176 1.26 -11.61 20.04
N ASP A 177 2.47 -12.13 20.29
CA ASP A 177 3.26 -11.77 21.45
C ASP A 177 3.75 -10.31 21.29
N PRO A 178 3.42 -9.40 22.22
CA PRO A 178 3.80 -7.99 22.14
C PRO A 178 5.32 -7.77 22.00
N GLU A 179 6.15 -8.66 22.55
CA GLU A 179 7.62 -8.55 22.46
C GLU A 179 8.16 -8.83 21.06
N ARG A 180 7.33 -9.37 20.15
CA ARG A 180 7.69 -9.66 18.76
C ARG A 180 7.06 -8.72 17.75
N VAL A 181 6.26 -7.74 18.21
CA VAL A 181 5.56 -6.79 17.32
C VAL A 181 6.24 -5.43 17.35
N PHE A 182 6.66 -4.95 16.19
CA PHE A 182 7.36 -3.68 16.03
C PHE A 182 6.66 -2.79 15.00
N VAL A 183 6.73 -1.47 15.21
CA VAL A 183 6.18 -0.49 14.27
C VAL A 183 7.31 0.08 13.43
N VAL A 184 7.23 -0.14 12.11
CA VAL A 184 8.16 0.41 11.12
C VAL A 184 7.34 1.03 9.98
N PRO A 185 7.18 2.36 9.97
CA PRO A 185 6.42 3.03 8.93
C PRO A 185 7.10 2.88 7.56
N PRO A 186 6.34 2.72 6.47
CA PRO A 186 6.82 2.88 5.10
C PRO A 186 7.35 4.29 4.85
N GLY A 187 8.07 4.45 3.74
CA GLY A 187 8.64 5.72 3.31
C GLY A 187 8.00 6.29 2.04
N VAL A 188 8.56 7.41 1.60
CA VAL A 188 8.34 8.02 0.29
C VAL A 188 9.69 8.37 -0.33
N ASP A 189 9.78 8.23 -1.65
CA ASP A 189 10.96 8.68 -2.40
C ASP A 189 10.83 10.18 -2.70
N LEU A 190 11.55 11.00 -1.96
CA LEU A 190 11.56 12.46 -2.14
C LEU A 190 12.33 12.94 -3.38
N SER A 191 13.07 12.06 -4.06
CA SER A 191 13.67 12.39 -5.35
C SER A 191 12.63 12.40 -6.47
N THR A 192 11.63 11.54 -6.35
CA THR A 192 10.49 11.43 -7.27
C THR A 192 9.32 12.31 -6.81
N PHE A 193 8.92 12.21 -5.54
CA PHE A 193 7.76 12.93 -4.99
C PHE A 193 8.21 14.23 -4.30
N GLN A 194 8.19 15.30 -5.06
CA GLN A 194 8.50 16.65 -4.60
C GLN A 194 7.58 17.66 -5.27
N PRO A 195 7.39 18.85 -4.69
CA PRO A 195 6.56 19.88 -5.30
C PRO A 195 7.08 20.30 -6.68
N ILE A 196 6.23 20.26 -7.68
CA ILE A 196 6.45 20.78 -9.04
C ILE A 196 5.66 22.07 -9.17
N ASP A 197 6.16 23.03 -9.96
CA ASP A 197 5.35 24.23 -10.26
C ASP A 197 4.00 23.83 -10.80
N ARG A 198 2.95 24.41 -10.24
CA ARG A 198 1.57 24.00 -10.53
C ARG A 198 1.17 24.21 -11.99
N ALA A 199 1.65 25.30 -12.62
CA ALA A 199 1.34 25.59 -14.01
C ALA A 199 2.05 24.59 -14.92
N ASP A 200 3.28 24.20 -14.58
CA ASP A 200 4.04 23.18 -15.30
C ASP A 200 3.40 21.80 -15.15
N ALA A 201 3.02 21.44 -13.92
CA ALA A 201 2.33 20.19 -13.65
C ALA A 201 1.00 20.08 -14.42
N ARG A 202 0.17 21.12 -14.36
CA ARG A 202 -1.10 21.17 -15.12
C ARG A 202 -0.91 21.09 -16.63
N ARG A 203 0.09 21.77 -17.16
CA ARG A 203 0.44 21.70 -18.57
C ARG A 203 0.85 20.29 -19.00
N LYS A 204 1.65 19.61 -18.15
CA LYS A 204 2.11 18.24 -18.38
C LYS A 204 0.95 17.24 -18.45
N ILE A 205 -0.05 17.37 -17.57
CA ILE A 205 -1.20 16.45 -17.54
C ILE A 205 -2.36 16.90 -18.46
N GLY A 206 -2.18 17.99 -19.23
CA GLY A 206 -3.20 18.50 -20.15
C GLY A 206 -4.38 19.19 -19.46
N TYR A 207 -4.22 19.66 -18.24
CA TYR A 207 -5.24 20.38 -17.47
C TYR A 207 -5.02 21.88 -17.54
N GLY A 208 -6.10 22.60 -17.79
CA GLY A 208 -6.09 24.06 -17.87
C GLY A 208 -6.28 24.75 -16.51
N THR A 209 -7.10 25.78 -16.52
CA THR A 209 -7.53 26.53 -15.34
C THR A 209 -8.72 25.84 -14.66
N GLY A 210 -9.02 26.18 -13.42
CA GLY A 210 -10.09 25.58 -12.61
C GLY A 210 -9.56 24.83 -11.41
N ARG A 211 -10.46 24.43 -10.52
CA ARG A 211 -10.13 23.71 -9.29
C ARG A 211 -10.15 22.20 -9.53
N LEU A 212 -9.14 21.51 -9.01
CA LEU A 212 -8.88 20.12 -9.30
C LEU A 212 -8.82 19.28 -8.02
N LEU A 213 -9.77 18.37 -7.87
CA LEU A 213 -9.70 17.30 -6.89
C LEU A 213 -9.05 16.07 -7.52
N LEU A 214 -8.30 15.35 -6.73
CA LEU A 214 -7.59 14.15 -7.18
C LEU A 214 -7.92 12.97 -6.26
N PHE A 215 -8.30 11.86 -6.85
CA PHE A 215 -8.32 10.55 -6.21
C PHE A 215 -7.30 9.65 -6.91
N VAL A 216 -6.49 8.93 -6.13
CA VAL A 216 -5.52 7.93 -6.63
C VAL A 216 -5.71 6.63 -5.88
N GLY A 217 -5.89 5.53 -6.60
CA GLY A 217 -6.03 4.21 -6.00
C GLY A 217 -6.85 3.26 -6.85
N ARG A 218 -6.82 1.97 -6.48
CA ARG A 218 -7.67 0.97 -7.14
C ARG A 218 -9.14 1.32 -6.95
N LEU A 219 -9.95 1.07 -7.96
CA LEU A 219 -11.39 1.26 -7.87
C LEU A 219 -12.00 0.06 -7.16
N GLU A 220 -12.17 0.21 -5.87
CA GLU A 220 -12.78 -0.74 -4.95
C GLU A 220 -13.72 0.00 -4.01
N ARG A 221 -14.81 -0.63 -3.59
CA ARG A 221 -15.76 -0.04 -2.62
C ARG A 221 -15.07 0.43 -1.35
N LEU A 222 -14.04 -0.32 -0.91
CA LEU A 222 -13.24 -0.02 0.27
C LEU A 222 -12.51 1.34 0.18
N LYS A 223 -12.24 1.83 -1.02
CA LYS A 223 -11.59 3.13 -1.27
C LYS A 223 -12.55 4.33 -1.25
N GLY A 224 -13.84 4.07 -1.21
CA GLY A 224 -14.86 5.10 -0.96
C GLY A 224 -15.01 6.16 -2.05
N VAL A 225 -14.64 5.88 -3.31
CA VAL A 225 -14.69 6.86 -4.43
C VAL A 225 -16.09 7.49 -4.58
N GLU A 226 -17.14 6.75 -4.26
CA GLU A 226 -18.52 7.25 -4.26
C GLU A 226 -18.69 8.46 -3.34
N ILE A 227 -18.02 8.51 -2.19
CA ILE A 227 -18.05 9.66 -1.27
C ILE A 227 -17.47 10.89 -1.93
N ALA A 228 -16.35 10.75 -2.67
CA ALA A 228 -15.76 11.85 -3.42
C ALA A 228 -16.71 12.39 -4.52
N LEU A 229 -17.42 11.49 -5.23
CA LEU A 229 -18.43 11.89 -6.23
C LEU A 229 -19.61 12.66 -5.60
N ARG A 230 -20.11 12.18 -4.46
CA ARG A 230 -21.19 12.85 -3.72
C ARG A 230 -20.73 14.20 -3.14
N ALA A 231 -19.51 14.28 -2.64
CA ALA A 231 -18.91 15.54 -2.19
C ALA A 231 -18.76 16.55 -3.35
N LEU A 232 -18.35 16.09 -4.54
CA LEU A 232 -18.28 16.93 -5.74
C LEU A 232 -19.67 17.49 -6.13
N ALA A 233 -20.74 16.68 -6.05
CA ALA A 233 -22.09 17.14 -6.31
C ALA A 233 -22.52 18.24 -5.33
N LEU A 234 -22.23 18.07 -4.04
CA LEU A 234 -22.52 19.09 -3.02
C LEU A 234 -21.70 20.37 -3.19
N LEU A 235 -20.45 20.28 -3.67
CA LEU A 235 -19.64 21.45 -4.02
C LEU A 235 -20.22 22.23 -5.18
N ARG A 236 -20.71 21.56 -6.23
CA ARG A 236 -21.43 22.21 -7.34
C ARG A 236 -22.62 23.00 -6.83
N ASP A 237 -23.45 22.42 -5.96
CA ASP A 237 -24.63 23.05 -5.43
C ASP A 237 -24.31 24.28 -4.54
N ARG A 238 -23.07 24.38 -4.07
CA ARG A 238 -22.52 25.55 -3.35
C ARG A 238 -21.82 26.57 -4.27
N GLN A 239 -22.10 26.55 -5.57
CA GLN A 239 -21.54 27.46 -6.59
C GLN A 239 -20.04 27.27 -6.90
N HIS A 240 -19.50 26.08 -6.65
CA HIS A 240 -18.16 25.70 -7.09
C HIS A 240 -18.21 24.99 -8.46
N ASP A 241 -18.69 25.72 -9.46
CA ASP A 241 -18.96 25.18 -10.81
C ASP A 241 -17.71 24.82 -11.61
N ASP A 242 -16.54 25.32 -11.22
CA ASP A 242 -15.26 25.08 -11.86
C ASP A 242 -14.49 23.87 -11.30
N VAL A 243 -15.04 23.19 -10.28
CA VAL A 243 -14.38 22.04 -9.64
C VAL A 243 -14.54 20.78 -10.49
N ARG A 244 -13.44 20.10 -10.76
CA ARG A 244 -13.39 18.78 -11.43
C ARG A 244 -12.73 17.75 -10.52
N LEU A 245 -13.07 16.49 -10.72
CA LEU A 245 -12.46 15.35 -10.02
C LEU A 245 -11.75 14.45 -11.04
N LEU A 246 -10.45 14.28 -10.85
CA LEU A 246 -9.65 13.27 -11.51
C LEU A 246 -9.61 12.00 -10.68
N ILE A 247 -9.92 10.88 -11.31
CA ILE A 247 -9.85 9.55 -10.71
C ILE A 247 -8.79 8.74 -11.44
N LEU A 248 -7.67 8.48 -10.76
CA LEU A 248 -6.57 7.67 -11.24
C LEU A 248 -6.63 6.28 -10.63
N GLY A 249 -6.65 5.27 -11.48
CA GLY A 249 -6.68 3.85 -11.12
C GLY A 249 -7.66 3.07 -11.99
N GLU A 250 -7.57 1.74 -11.87
CA GLU A 250 -8.40 0.79 -12.59
C GLU A 250 -9.17 -0.10 -11.61
N ASP A 251 -10.14 -0.83 -12.15
CA ASP A 251 -10.90 -1.80 -11.38
C ASP A 251 -9.97 -2.86 -10.77
N SER A 252 -10.28 -3.26 -9.57
CA SER A 252 -9.66 -4.43 -8.98
C SER A 252 -10.28 -5.69 -9.61
N HIS A 253 -9.46 -6.58 -10.15
CA HIS A 253 -9.92 -7.89 -10.65
C HIS A 253 -10.44 -8.82 -9.54
N GLU A 254 -10.43 -8.36 -8.29
CA GLU A 254 -10.86 -9.12 -7.12
C GLU A 254 -12.35 -8.96 -6.77
N GLY A 255 -13.11 -8.18 -7.54
CA GLY A 255 -14.54 -7.95 -7.35
C GLY A 255 -15.42 -8.50 -8.48
N ASP A 256 -16.66 -8.86 -8.17
CA ASP A 256 -17.63 -9.35 -9.15
C ASP A 256 -18.29 -8.26 -10.01
N GLU A 257 -18.00 -7.00 -9.73
CA GLU A 257 -18.61 -5.84 -10.39
C GLU A 257 -17.54 -4.93 -10.97
N ASN A 258 -17.82 -4.40 -12.14
CA ASN A 258 -17.07 -3.31 -12.74
C ASN A 258 -17.35 -2.02 -11.92
N GLU A 259 -16.51 -1.75 -10.91
CA GLU A 259 -16.68 -0.61 -10.01
C GLU A 259 -16.59 0.72 -10.77
N LYS A 260 -15.77 0.79 -11.81
CA LYS A 260 -15.64 1.97 -12.68
C LYS A 260 -16.97 2.32 -13.35
N ASP A 261 -17.70 1.33 -13.86
CA ASP A 261 -18.99 1.59 -14.51
C ASP A 261 -20.08 1.93 -13.47
N ARG A 262 -20.05 1.32 -12.28
CA ARG A 262 -20.89 1.73 -11.16
C ARG A 262 -20.65 3.19 -10.76
N LEU A 263 -19.41 3.60 -10.65
CA LEU A 263 -19.05 4.98 -10.30
C LEU A 263 -19.45 5.97 -11.39
N LYS A 264 -19.33 5.60 -12.68
CA LYS A 264 -19.84 6.42 -13.80
C LYS A 264 -21.35 6.59 -13.75
N ALA A 265 -22.10 5.54 -13.41
CA ALA A 265 -23.55 5.62 -13.26
C ALA A 265 -23.91 6.56 -12.11
N ILE A 266 -23.26 6.43 -10.95
CA ILE A 266 -23.45 7.35 -9.81
C ILE A 266 -23.14 8.80 -10.19
N ALA A 267 -22.04 9.05 -10.91
CA ALA A 267 -21.70 10.40 -11.37
C ALA A 267 -22.77 10.98 -12.30
N ALA A 268 -23.40 10.16 -13.14
CA ALA A 268 -24.50 10.56 -14.01
C ALA A 268 -25.79 10.85 -13.21
N GLU A 269 -26.15 9.99 -12.26
CA GLU A 269 -27.31 10.20 -11.36
C GLU A 269 -27.19 11.49 -10.54
N LEU A 270 -25.96 11.79 -10.07
CA LEU A 270 -25.65 13.02 -9.32
C LEU A 270 -25.54 14.27 -10.22
N GLY A 271 -25.58 14.11 -11.55
CA GLY A 271 -25.45 15.22 -12.51
C GLY A 271 -24.06 15.86 -12.52
N VAL A 272 -23.00 15.08 -12.21
CA VAL A 272 -21.60 15.55 -12.19
C VAL A 272 -20.70 14.80 -13.19
N ARG A 273 -21.27 14.00 -14.09
CA ARG A 273 -20.53 13.14 -15.02
C ARG A 273 -19.55 13.92 -15.90
N ASP A 274 -19.91 15.13 -16.32
CA ASP A 274 -19.12 16.05 -17.14
C ASP A 274 -17.95 16.69 -16.38
N ARG A 275 -17.90 16.52 -15.05
CA ARG A 275 -16.87 17.05 -14.14
C ARG A 275 -15.96 15.96 -13.56
N VAL A 276 -16.14 14.72 -14.01
CA VAL A 276 -15.36 13.58 -13.52
C VAL A 276 -14.61 12.94 -14.68
N ASP A 277 -13.31 12.87 -14.57
CA ASP A 277 -12.42 12.22 -15.52
C ASP A 277 -11.82 10.95 -14.93
N PHE A 278 -12.17 9.81 -15.52
CA PHE A 278 -11.56 8.51 -15.20
C PHE A 278 -10.33 8.34 -16.08
N VAL A 279 -9.16 8.65 -15.51
CA VAL A 279 -7.88 8.70 -16.23
C VAL A 279 -7.33 7.30 -16.52
N GLY A 280 -7.62 6.34 -15.61
CA GLY A 280 -7.02 5.01 -15.66
C GLY A 280 -5.70 4.92 -14.87
N SER A 281 -4.92 3.88 -15.15
CA SER A 281 -3.61 3.68 -14.55
C SER A 281 -2.61 4.72 -15.06
N VAL A 282 -1.78 5.23 -14.13
CA VAL A 282 -0.70 6.17 -14.43
C VAL A 282 0.60 5.59 -13.90
N ALA A 283 1.69 5.74 -14.64
CA ALA A 283 3.00 5.30 -14.19
C ALA A 283 3.42 6.05 -12.91
N HIS A 284 4.01 5.34 -11.94
CA HIS A 284 4.33 5.88 -10.62
C HIS A 284 5.16 7.17 -10.66
N HIS A 285 6.11 7.25 -11.58
CA HIS A 285 6.96 8.43 -11.77
C HIS A 285 6.22 9.63 -12.40
N GLU A 286 5.00 9.46 -12.92
CA GLU A 286 4.17 10.53 -13.44
C GLU A 286 3.19 11.09 -12.38
N LEU A 287 2.91 10.35 -11.29
CA LEU A 287 2.01 10.79 -10.23
C LEU A 287 2.37 12.15 -9.61
N PRO A 288 3.66 12.53 -9.45
CA PRO A 288 4.02 13.86 -8.94
C PRO A 288 3.39 15.02 -9.70
N TYR A 289 3.19 14.89 -10.99
CA TYR A 289 2.52 15.92 -11.79
C TYR A 289 1.04 16.05 -11.44
N PHE A 290 0.36 14.93 -11.18
CA PHE A 290 -1.05 14.94 -10.78
C PHE A 290 -1.22 15.50 -9.37
N TYR A 291 -0.38 15.08 -8.42
CA TYR A 291 -0.40 15.62 -7.06
C TYR A 291 -0.10 17.13 -7.04
N SER A 292 0.92 17.59 -7.77
CA SER A 292 1.27 19.01 -7.82
C SER A 292 0.26 19.87 -8.59
N ALA A 293 -0.49 19.29 -9.54
CA ALA A 293 -1.55 19.97 -10.28
C ALA A 293 -2.83 20.13 -9.45
N ALA A 294 -3.10 19.21 -8.52
CA ALA A 294 -4.32 19.17 -7.73
C ALA A 294 -4.37 20.25 -6.64
N ASP A 295 -5.59 20.69 -6.31
CA ASP A 295 -5.86 21.55 -5.16
C ASP A 295 -6.00 20.75 -3.87
N VAL A 296 -6.58 19.56 -3.98
CA VAL A 296 -6.85 18.64 -2.87
C VAL A 296 -6.77 17.20 -3.38
N CYS A 297 -6.04 16.36 -2.65
CA CYS A 297 -6.15 14.91 -2.78
C CYS A 297 -7.22 14.38 -1.82
N VAL A 298 -8.20 13.63 -2.34
CA VAL A 298 -9.35 13.13 -1.57
C VAL A 298 -9.21 11.63 -1.35
N MET A 299 -9.20 11.18 -0.09
CA MET A 299 -9.00 9.78 0.28
C MET A 299 -10.08 9.29 1.26
N PRO A 300 -11.29 9.00 0.80
CA PRO A 300 -12.42 8.63 1.66
C PRO A 300 -12.48 7.12 1.96
N SER A 301 -11.32 6.49 2.14
CA SER A 301 -11.19 5.05 2.33
C SER A 301 -11.86 4.57 3.62
N TYR A 302 -12.55 3.44 3.57
CA TYR A 302 -13.09 2.75 4.75
C TYR A 302 -12.01 2.05 5.56
N SER A 303 -10.93 1.66 4.90
CA SER A 303 -9.77 1.04 5.53
C SER A 303 -8.52 1.39 4.76
N GLU A 304 -7.44 1.73 5.47
CA GLU A 304 -6.13 2.03 4.92
C GLU A 304 -5.07 1.61 5.94
N SER A 305 -4.11 0.79 5.52
CA SER A 305 -3.09 0.27 6.43
C SER A 305 -2.05 1.32 6.81
N PHE A 306 -1.67 2.19 5.84
CA PHE A 306 -0.73 3.28 6.10
C PHE A 306 -1.12 4.57 5.36
N GLY A 307 -1.39 4.49 4.05
CA GLY A 307 -1.74 5.65 3.23
C GLY A 307 -0.58 6.22 2.42
N LEU A 308 0.12 5.36 1.66
CA LEU A 308 1.21 5.79 0.77
C LEU A 308 0.77 6.91 -0.18
N VAL A 309 -0.44 6.83 -0.74
CA VAL A 309 -1.01 7.88 -1.61
C VAL A 309 -1.11 9.22 -0.89
N ALA A 310 -1.55 9.23 0.39
CA ALA A 310 -1.59 10.46 1.18
C ALA A 310 -0.17 11.01 1.44
N LEU A 311 0.78 10.13 1.69
CA LEU A 311 2.17 10.49 1.91
C LEU A 311 2.81 11.07 0.65
N GLU A 312 2.60 10.45 -0.52
CA GLU A 312 3.05 10.93 -1.83
C GLU A 312 2.43 12.29 -2.20
N ALA A 313 1.12 12.43 -1.99
CA ALA A 313 0.42 13.71 -2.20
C ALA A 313 1.01 14.82 -1.31
N GLN A 314 1.23 14.54 -0.03
CA GLN A 314 1.84 15.48 0.90
C GLN A 314 3.28 15.80 0.53
N ALA A 315 4.09 14.84 0.11
CA ALA A 315 5.46 15.07 -0.38
C ALA A 315 5.47 16.08 -1.55
N CYS A 316 4.49 15.99 -2.45
CA CYS A 316 4.29 16.93 -3.56
C CYS A 316 3.62 18.26 -3.15
N GLY A 317 3.36 18.48 -1.86
CA GLY A 317 2.75 19.71 -1.35
C GLY A 317 1.23 19.81 -1.60
N CYS A 318 0.56 18.71 -1.89
CA CYS A 318 -0.89 18.65 -2.07
C CYS A 318 -1.59 18.43 -0.71
N PRO A 319 -2.51 19.30 -0.27
CA PRO A 319 -3.33 19.06 0.90
C PRO A 319 -4.19 17.80 0.72
N VAL A 320 -4.37 17.03 1.81
CA VAL A 320 -5.15 15.79 1.79
C VAL A 320 -6.42 15.94 2.62
N VAL A 321 -7.57 15.61 2.04
CA VAL A 321 -8.82 15.44 2.80
C VAL A 321 -9.16 13.95 2.82
N ALA A 322 -9.03 13.35 3.99
CA ALA A 322 -9.04 11.91 4.15
C ALA A 322 -9.97 11.44 5.26
N SER A 323 -10.38 10.18 5.21
CA SER A 323 -11.05 9.54 6.35
C SER A 323 -10.11 9.37 7.53
N GLY A 324 -10.65 9.51 8.73
CA GLY A 324 -9.93 9.36 10.00
C GLY A 324 -9.66 7.88 10.35
N VAL A 325 -9.28 7.04 9.38
CA VAL A 325 -8.90 5.64 9.62
C VAL A 325 -7.43 5.51 9.99
N SER A 326 -7.06 4.41 10.63
CA SER A 326 -5.77 4.24 11.33
C SER A 326 -4.55 4.63 10.50
N GLY A 327 -4.41 4.10 9.30
CA GLY A 327 -3.28 4.39 8.43
C GLY A 327 -3.17 5.87 8.07
N LEU A 328 -4.29 6.49 7.71
CA LEU A 328 -4.33 7.90 7.31
C LEU A 328 -4.06 8.85 8.49
N ARG A 329 -4.48 8.50 9.72
CA ARG A 329 -4.12 9.26 10.94
C ARG A 329 -2.62 9.27 11.21
N SER A 330 -1.89 8.26 10.75
CA SER A 330 -0.43 8.20 10.93
C SER A 330 0.30 9.16 10.00
N VAL A 331 -0.28 9.49 8.85
CA VAL A 331 0.34 10.29 7.78
C VAL A 331 -0.21 11.71 7.73
N VAL A 332 -1.53 11.89 7.80
CA VAL A 332 -2.19 13.19 7.74
C VAL A 332 -2.32 13.77 9.15
N ARG A 333 -1.89 15.01 9.31
CA ARG A 333 -2.10 15.77 10.54
C ARG A 333 -3.27 16.73 10.35
N ASP A 334 -4.35 16.46 11.10
CA ASP A 334 -5.60 17.23 11.00
C ASP A 334 -5.37 18.72 11.21
N GLU A 335 -5.99 19.54 10.37
CA GLU A 335 -5.89 21.02 10.30
C GLU A 335 -4.47 21.56 10.05
N VAL A 336 -3.47 20.68 9.88
CA VAL A 336 -2.07 21.08 9.66
C VAL A 336 -1.60 20.75 8.25
N SER A 337 -1.70 19.48 7.82
CA SER A 337 -1.29 19.01 6.50
C SER A 337 -2.46 18.57 5.63
N GLY A 338 -3.67 18.60 6.17
CA GLY A 338 -4.90 18.17 5.55
C GLY A 338 -6.03 18.15 6.56
N TYR A 339 -7.11 17.49 6.23
CA TYR A 339 -8.23 17.25 7.12
C TYR A 339 -8.50 15.76 7.27
N LEU A 340 -8.80 15.33 8.51
CA LEU A 340 -9.27 13.99 8.83
C LEU A 340 -10.77 14.05 9.17
N ILE A 341 -11.54 13.16 8.56
CA ILE A 341 -12.99 13.09 8.71
C ILE A 341 -13.33 11.73 9.29
N ASP A 342 -13.89 11.67 10.48
CA ASP A 342 -14.21 10.42 11.18
C ASP A 342 -15.41 9.70 10.58
N GLU A 343 -16.30 10.44 9.94
CA GLU A 343 -17.50 9.93 9.31
C GLU A 343 -17.34 9.83 7.80
N HIS A 344 -18.00 8.82 7.20
CA HIS A 344 -18.03 8.69 5.74
C HIS A 344 -19.20 9.51 5.15
N ASP A 345 -19.38 10.74 5.68
CA ASP A 345 -20.42 11.67 5.24
C ASP A 345 -19.91 12.58 4.11
N PRO A 346 -20.46 12.50 2.90
CA PRO A 346 -20.06 13.37 1.79
C PRO A 346 -20.18 14.87 2.09
N ALA A 347 -21.09 15.28 3.00
CA ALA A 347 -21.26 16.68 3.35
C ALA A 347 -20.05 17.22 4.14
N ALA A 348 -19.50 16.42 5.05
CA ALA A 348 -18.29 16.75 5.79
C ALA A 348 -17.07 16.87 4.84
N TYR A 349 -16.95 15.97 3.87
CA TYR A 349 -15.90 16.07 2.82
C TYR A 349 -16.08 17.35 2.01
N ALA A 350 -17.30 17.63 1.51
CA ALA A 350 -17.57 18.84 0.73
C ALA A 350 -17.24 20.13 1.51
N GLU A 351 -17.53 20.15 2.81
CA GLU A 351 -17.21 21.29 3.68
C GLU A 351 -15.70 21.51 3.78
N ARG A 352 -14.93 20.47 4.11
CA ARG A 352 -13.47 20.58 4.30
C ARG A 352 -12.74 20.83 2.97
N ILE A 353 -13.17 20.20 1.88
CA ILE A 353 -12.67 20.50 0.54
C ILE A 353 -12.97 21.97 0.19
N GLY A 354 -14.20 22.45 0.40
CA GLY A 354 -14.60 23.83 0.15
C GLY A 354 -13.69 24.84 0.85
N ARG A 355 -13.39 24.64 2.15
CA ARG A 355 -12.47 25.50 2.90
C ARG A 355 -11.08 25.61 2.26
N VAL A 356 -10.53 24.48 1.77
CA VAL A 356 -9.21 24.51 1.09
C VAL A 356 -9.31 25.23 -0.25
N LEU A 357 -10.40 25.04 -0.99
CA LEU A 357 -10.61 25.65 -2.31
C LEU A 357 -10.88 27.16 -2.25
N GLU A 358 -11.50 27.67 -1.17
CA GLU A 358 -11.87 29.06 -0.97
C GLU A 358 -10.72 29.92 -0.41
N ASP A 359 -9.86 29.32 0.41
CA ASP A 359 -8.73 30.01 1.06
C ASP A 359 -7.39 29.55 0.49
N ARG A 360 -6.90 30.30 -0.50
CA ARG A 360 -5.61 30.03 -1.16
C ARG A 360 -4.42 30.09 -0.19
N GLU A 361 -4.46 30.96 0.80
CA GLU A 361 -3.37 31.07 1.77
C GLU A 361 -3.33 29.85 2.69
N LEU A 362 -4.48 29.41 3.18
CA LEU A 362 -4.63 28.17 3.95
C LEU A 362 -4.13 26.98 3.13
N ALA A 363 -4.55 26.83 1.88
CA ALA A 363 -4.14 25.74 1.00
C ALA A 363 -2.61 25.69 0.83
N GLN A 364 -1.99 26.85 0.58
CA GLN A 364 -0.54 26.95 0.43
C GLN A 364 0.22 26.64 1.73
N GLN A 365 -0.27 27.13 2.88
CA GLN A 365 0.33 26.83 4.18
C GLN A 365 0.22 25.35 4.51
N MET A 366 -0.96 24.77 4.29
CA MET A 366 -1.23 23.33 4.49
C MET A 366 -0.34 22.48 3.60
N GLY A 367 -0.20 22.80 2.32
CA GLY A 367 0.68 22.09 1.38
C GLY A 367 2.16 22.17 1.79
N ARG A 368 2.66 23.34 2.20
CA ARG A 368 4.04 23.47 2.72
C ARG A 368 4.28 22.61 3.96
N ARG A 369 3.33 22.62 4.91
CA ARG A 369 3.43 21.78 6.12
C ARG A 369 3.34 20.30 5.80
N ALA A 370 2.52 19.91 4.84
CA ALA A 370 2.40 18.56 4.34
C ALA A 370 3.73 18.06 3.79
N SER A 371 4.38 18.82 2.91
CA SER A 371 5.69 18.45 2.35
C SER A 371 6.79 18.33 3.43
N LEU A 372 6.79 19.21 4.43
CA LEU A 372 7.73 19.11 5.56
C LEU A 372 7.47 17.86 6.43
N LEU A 373 6.21 17.49 6.63
CA LEU A 373 5.86 16.28 7.40
C LEU A 373 6.25 15.01 6.66
N ALA A 374 6.08 14.97 5.34
CA ALA A 374 6.46 13.83 4.51
C ALA A 374 7.96 13.49 4.60
N GLN A 375 8.84 14.48 4.85
CA GLN A 375 10.28 14.26 5.01
C GLN A 375 10.65 13.40 6.23
N ARG A 376 9.70 13.12 7.12
CA ARG A 376 9.91 12.20 8.24
C ARG A 376 9.85 10.73 7.83
N PHE A 377 9.23 10.46 6.68
CA PHE A 377 8.97 9.12 6.17
C PHE A 377 9.87 8.85 4.95
N LEU A 378 11.05 8.34 5.18
CA LEU A 378 12.01 8.01 4.13
C LEU A 378 12.22 6.51 4.07
N TRP A 379 12.29 5.94 2.88
CA TRP A 379 12.62 4.52 2.71
C TRP A 379 13.96 4.15 3.33
N ALA A 380 14.93 5.06 3.33
CA ALA A 380 16.19 4.86 4.02
C ALA A 380 15.99 4.61 5.53
N ARG A 381 15.14 5.39 6.21
CA ARG A 381 14.84 5.20 7.64
C ARG A 381 14.06 3.92 7.90
N THR A 382 13.14 3.57 6.98
CA THR A 382 12.44 2.29 7.04
C THR A 382 13.42 1.14 6.98
N ALA A 383 14.38 1.18 6.03
CA ALA A 383 15.40 0.16 5.86
C ALA A 383 16.37 0.11 7.04
N ASP A 384 16.85 1.25 7.56
CA ASP A 384 17.69 1.30 8.76
C ASP A 384 17.03 0.59 9.94
N ARG A 385 15.74 0.90 10.17
CA ARG A 385 15.01 0.27 11.28
C ARG A 385 14.74 -1.21 11.07
N LEU A 386 14.44 -1.64 9.85
CA LEU A 386 14.27 -3.05 9.52
C LEU A 386 15.58 -3.82 9.69
N GLU A 387 16.71 -3.26 9.24
CA GLU A 387 18.05 -3.86 9.39
C GLU A 387 18.38 -4.12 10.86
N GLU A 388 18.26 -3.10 11.72
CA GLU A 388 18.46 -3.24 13.16
C GLU A 388 17.61 -4.37 13.78
N LEU A 389 16.35 -4.46 13.37
CA LEU A 389 15.42 -5.47 13.88
C LEU A 389 15.75 -6.86 13.34
N PHE A 390 16.15 -6.96 12.08
CA PHE A 390 16.46 -8.24 11.42
C PHE A 390 17.76 -8.83 11.96
N GLU A 391 18.76 -8.01 12.31
CA GLU A 391 19.97 -8.47 12.99
C GLU A 391 19.64 -9.22 14.29
N VAL A 392 18.71 -8.69 15.08
CA VAL A 392 18.27 -9.36 16.32
C VAL A 392 17.65 -10.74 16.06
N VAL A 393 16.86 -10.87 14.99
CA VAL A 393 16.26 -12.15 14.61
C VAL A 393 17.31 -13.14 14.13
N VAL A 394 18.24 -12.69 13.30
CA VAL A 394 19.34 -13.50 12.76
C VAL A 394 20.25 -14.00 13.89
N GLU A 395 20.67 -13.14 14.80
CA GLU A 395 21.51 -13.50 15.96
C GLU A 395 20.83 -14.54 16.86
N LYS A 396 19.56 -14.33 17.19
CA LYS A 396 18.78 -15.29 18.00
C LYS A 396 18.67 -16.65 17.31
N ASN A 397 18.42 -16.66 16.01
CA ASN A 397 18.31 -17.91 15.24
C ASN A 397 19.63 -18.65 15.16
N GLN A 398 20.76 -17.95 14.92
CA GLN A 398 22.11 -18.54 14.89
C GLN A 398 22.49 -19.15 16.24
N ALA A 399 22.19 -18.46 17.34
CA ALA A 399 22.42 -18.96 18.69
C ALA A 399 21.62 -20.26 18.96
N PHE A 400 20.37 -20.32 18.50
CA PHE A 400 19.53 -21.51 18.63
C PHE A 400 20.07 -22.71 17.84
N VAL A 401 20.47 -22.49 16.58
CA VAL A 401 21.06 -23.54 15.71
C VAL A 401 22.37 -24.09 16.33
N GLN A 402 23.25 -23.20 16.83
CA GLN A 402 24.50 -23.61 17.48
C GLN A 402 24.27 -24.39 18.78
N ALA A 403 23.24 -24.02 19.55
CA ALA A 403 22.88 -24.77 20.78
C ALA A 403 22.35 -26.17 20.49
N GLY A 404 21.54 -26.31 19.41
CA GLY A 404 21.05 -27.62 18.94
C GLY A 404 22.18 -28.54 18.47
N ALA A 405 23.14 -28.01 17.67
CA ALA A 405 24.27 -28.78 17.15
C ALA A 405 25.28 -29.25 18.24
N ARG A 406 25.23 -28.71 19.45
CA ARG A 406 26.08 -29.14 20.59
C ARG A 406 25.43 -30.25 21.41
N GLN A 407 24.19 -30.60 21.14
CA GLN A 407 23.43 -31.64 21.89
C GLN A 407 23.31 -32.96 21.12
N GLU A 408 23.68 -32.96 19.84
CA GLU A 408 23.89 -34.16 19.01
C GLU A 408 25.37 -34.58 19.02
#